data_ec6b6e3a5ece385a6d9b5afa6201dc70
#
_entry.id   ec6b6e3a5ece385a6d9b5afa6201dc70
#
_cell.length_a   1.000
_cell.length_b   1.000
_cell.length_c   1.000
_cell.angle_alpha   90.00
_cell.angle_beta   90.00
_cell.angle_gamma   90.00
#
_symmetry.space_group_name_H-M   'P 1'
#
loop_
_entity.id
_entity.type
_entity.pdbx_description
1 polymer ?
#
loop_
_entity_poly.entity_id
_entity_poly.type
_entity_poly.pdbx_seq_one_letter_code
_entity_poly.pdbx_strand_id
1 'polypeptide(L)'
;MSVPTPHAALLSEIPIREHEVEVLGSSTHYWEYGPKDAEHTIVIAHGYRGDHHGFEPVIARMPQLRIIGPDLPGFGSSTPMTEASHNIDGYRRWLAGFIEALGLPTPPVVLGHSFGSMVATRAIAEGMPARALILVNPIATDPKIGAGVGITRLTRAFYGASRGLPRPLANALLRNWLVVQFMSMTLVTTDDPTLRTWIHEEHHRFFNGYSDPRTVADGFEASLEAEVGKAAPGVGVPTLLVAGENDTITPLDGQFRTVELFPDARLVVIPKVGHLIHYETPDAAATAILEFLDELA
;
A
#
# COMPACT_ATOMS: atom_id res chain seq x y z
N MET A 1 17.59 3.59 -23.05
CA MET A 1 18.36 3.79 -21.81
C MET A 1 17.31 3.94 -20.70
N SER A 2 17.40 3.16 -19.62
CA SER A 2 16.49 3.29 -18.46
C SER A 2 16.71 4.65 -17.79
N VAL A 3 15.63 5.23 -17.29
CA VAL A 3 15.67 6.48 -16.54
C VAL A 3 16.34 6.21 -15.18
N PRO A 4 17.28 7.06 -14.71
CA PRO A 4 17.86 6.90 -13.38
C PRO A 4 16.77 6.98 -12.30
N THR A 5 16.84 6.12 -11.28
CA THR A 5 15.94 6.14 -10.13
C THR A 5 16.12 7.45 -9.35
N PRO A 6 15.08 8.30 -9.24
CA PRO A 6 15.25 9.67 -8.69
C PRO A 6 15.70 9.71 -7.23
N HIS A 7 15.42 8.68 -6.45
CA HIS A 7 15.74 8.60 -5.02
C HIS A 7 16.96 7.72 -4.70
N ALA A 8 17.63 7.16 -5.73
CA ALA A 8 18.73 6.21 -5.52
C ALA A 8 19.86 6.74 -4.63
N ALA A 9 20.25 7.99 -4.83
CA ALA A 9 21.31 8.61 -4.03
C ALA A 9 20.92 8.70 -2.54
N LEU A 10 19.71 9.18 -2.24
CA LEU A 10 19.21 9.28 -0.87
C LEU A 10 19.05 7.89 -0.22
N LEU A 11 18.50 6.94 -0.97
CA LEU A 11 18.28 5.59 -0.46
C LEU A 11 19.59 4.87 -0.16
N SER A 12 20.66 5.14 -0.92
CA SER A 12 21.98 4.52 -0.71
C SER A 12 22.65 4.93 0.63
N GLU A 13 22.18 6.00 1.26
CA GLU A 13 22.65 6.45 2.57
C GLU A 13 21.94 5.77 3.73
N ILE A 14 20.85 5.06 3.46
CA ILE A 14 20.03 4.40 4.47
C ILE A 14 20.46 2.94 4.63
N PRO A 15 20.75 2.46 5.84
CA PRO A 15 20.97 1.03 6.08
C PRO A 15 19.72 0.22 5.73
N ILE A 16 19.87 -0.79 4.87
CA ILE A 16 18.78 -1.69 4.47
C ILE A 16 19.15 -3.10 4.87
N ARG A 17 18.21 -3.82 5.50
CA ARG A 17 18.37 -5.22 5.92
C ARG A 17 17.16 -6.02 5.46
N GLU A 18 17.41 -7.13 4.80
CA GLU A 18 16.39 -8.08 4.38
C GLU A 18 16.16 -9.15 5.42
N HIS A 19 14.92 -9.53 5.61
CA HIS A 19 14.47 -10.51 6.59
C HIS A 19 13.33 -11.36 6.02
N GLU A 20 13.07 -12.48 6.70
CA GLU A 20 11.98 -13.39 6.39
C GLU A 20 11.34 -13.88 7.69
N VAL A 21 10.02 -14.04 7.70
CA VAL A 21 9.25 -14.58 8.82
C VAL A 21 8.03 -15.35 8.33
N GLU A 22 7.69 -16.43 9.01
CA GLU A 22 6.52 -17.25 8.70
C GLU A 22 5.28 -16.67 9.40
N VAL A 23 4.23 -16.32 8.63
CA VAL A 23 2.96 -15.85 9.17
C VAL A 23 1.80 -16.43 8.38
N LEU A 24 0.89 -17.14 9.03
CA LEU A 24 -0.27 -17.81 8.42
C LEU A 24 0.07 -18.67 7.20
N GLY A 25 1.21 -19.40 7.29
CA GLY A 25 1.72 -20.24 6.22
C GLY A 25 2.23 -19.47 5.01
N SER A 26 2.56 -18.19 5.16
CA SER A 26 3.29 -17.37 4.20
C SER A 26 4.70 -17.13 4.71
N SER A 27 5.71 -17.53 3.91
CA SER A 27 7.05 -17.00 4.06
C SER A 27 7.01 -15.54 3.62
N THR A 28 6.96 -14.65 4.61
CA THR A 28 6.83 -13.20 4.40
C THR A 28 8.22 -12.56 4.39
N HIS A 29 8.62 -12.03 3.26
CA HIS A 29 9.83 -11.22 3.11
C HIS A 29 9.56 -9.79 3.50
N TYR A 30 10.50 -9.16 4.21
CA TYR A 30 10.41 -7.76 4.58
C TYR A 30 11.78 -7.07 4.64
N TRP A 31 11.79 -5.79 4.40
CA TRP A 31 12.97 -4.94 4.43
C TRP A 31 12.86 -3.96 5.59
N GLU A 32 13.94 -3.88 6.36
CA GLU A 32 14.08 -2.92 7.45
C GLU A 32 15.04 -1.83 7.02
N TYR A 33 14.54 -0.60 6.95
CA TYR A 33 15.26 0.61 6.56
C TYR A 33 15.56 1.46 7.79
N GLY A 34 16.73 2.10 7.79
CA GLY A 34 17.14 3.08 8.79
C GLY A 34 17.71 2.48 10.09
N PRO A 35 17.87 3.34 11.13
CA PRO A 35 18.45 2.95 12.41
C PRO A 35 17.50 2.07 13.23
N LYS A 36 18.05 1.04 13.90
CA LYS A 36 17.25 0.12 14.74
C LYS A 36 16.73 0.76 16.02
N ASP A 37 17.40 1.78 16.49
CA ASP A 37 17.12 2.53 17.72
C ASP A 37 16.40 3.86 17.45
N ALA A 38 15.75 4.00 16.28
CA ALA A 38 14.94 5.15 15.97
C ALA A 38 13.78 5.32 16.95
N GLU A 39 13.42 6.55 17.25
CA GLU A 39 12.30 6.90 18.14
C GLU A 39 10.97 6.34 17.64
N HIS A 40 10.76 6.37 16.30
CA HIS A 40 9.57 5.85 15.67
C HIS A 40 9.89 4.66 14.77
N THR A 41 9.08 3.61 14.91
CA THR A 41 9.04 2.49 13.96
C THR A 41 7.76 2.54 13.17
N ILE A 42 7.86 2.53 11.84
CA ILE A 42 6.71 2.47 10.93
C ILE A 42 6.67 1.09 10.26
N VAL A 43 5.51 0.42 10.27
CA VAL A 43 5.25 -0.79 9.48
C VAL A 43 4.33 -0.42 8.32
N ILE A 44 4.75 -0.72 7.08
CA ILE A 44 4.02 -0.36 5.86
C ILE A 44 3.21 -1.54 5.33
N ALA A 45 1.91 -1.35 5.09
CA ALA A 45 1.08 -2.23 4.28
C ALA A 45 0.87 -1.58 2.91
N HIS A 46 1.51 -2.11 1.88
CA HIS A 46 1.48 -1.55 0.52
C HIS A 46 0.15 -1.76 -0.22
N GLY A 47 0.00 -1.11 -1.36
CA GLY A 47 -1.18 -1.20 -2.22
C GLY A 47 -1.28 -2.51 -3.00
N TYR A 48 -2.46 -2.76 -3.61
CA TYR A 48 -2.69 -3.93 -4.45
C TYR A 48 -1.69 -4.00 -5.62
N ARG A 49 -1.10 -5.17 -5.83
CA ARG A 49 -0.01 -5.44 -6.80
C ARG A 49 1.28 -4.65 -6.58
N GLY A 50 1.41 -3.97 -5.45
CA GLY A 50 2.67 -3.35 -5.03
C GLY A 50 3.56 -4.32 -4.28
N ASP A 51 4.71 -3.81 -3.88
CA ASP A 51 5.68 -4.42 -2.98
C ASP A 51 6.40 -3.31 -2.18
N HIS A 52 7.43 -3.67 -1.40
CA HIS A 52 8.20 -2.72 -0.59
C HIS A 52 8.83 -1.57 -1.39
N HIS A 53 9.24 -1.80 -2.67
CA HIS A 53 9.88 -0.79 -3.51
C HIS A 53 8.97 0.45 -3.74
N GLY A 54 7.64 0.25 -3.74
CA GLY A 54 6.70 1.34 -3.99
C GLY A 54 6.85 2.51 -3.03
N PHE A 55 7.29 2.28 -1.80
CA PHE A 55 7.48 3.33 -0.80
C PHE A 55 8.93 3.82 -0.65
N GLU A 56 9.90 3.22 -1.33
CA GLU A 56 11.31 3.66 -1.27
C GLU A 56 11.51 5.16 -1.57
N PRO A 57 10.77 5.78 -2.52
CA PRO A 57 10.90 7.23 -2.71
C PRO A 57 10.55 8.05 -1.47
N VAL A 58 9.55 7.65 -0.69
CA VAL A 58 9.15 8.30 0.56
C VAL A 58 10.12 7.93 1.69
N ILE A 59 10.47 6.66 1.81
CA ILE A 59 11.44 6.14 2.80
C ILE A 59 12.77 6.89 2.70
N ALA A 60 13.27 7.11 1.49
CA ALA A 60 14.53 7.81 1.23
C ALA A 60 14.58 9.25 1.79
N ARG A 61 13.42 9.83 2.14
CA ARG A 61 13.28 11.18 2.70
C ARG A 61 13.11 11.20 4.23
N MET A 62 13.11 10.01 4.84
CA MET A 62 12.92 9.84 6.28
C MET A 62 14.02 8.95 6.90
N PRO A 63 15.33 9.26 6.65
CA PRO A 63 16.45 8.40 7.04
C PRO A 63 16.60 8.22 8.55
N GLN A 64 16.00 9.09 9.36
CA GLN A 64 16.00 9.03 10.83
C GLN A 64 15.02 8.03 11.41
N LEU A 65 14.07 7.52 10.61
CA LEU A 65 13.05 6.58 11.06
C LEU A 65 13.48 5.12 10.85
N ARG A 66 12.97 4.23 11.68
CA ARG A 66 12.98 2.80 11.42
C ARG A 66 11.73 2.43 10.65
N ILE A 67 11.88 1.96 9.40
CA ILE A 67 10.76 1.61 8.56
C ILE A 67 10.85 0.14 8.18
N ILE A 68 9.74 -0.59 8.35
CA ILE A 68 9.63 -2.01 8.04
C ILE A 68 8.60 -2.16 6.93
N GLY A 69 9.06 -2.57 5.75
CA GLY A 69 8.25 -2.77 4.55
C GLY A 69 8.15 -4.25 4.19
N PRO A 70 7.14 -4.99 4.66
CA PRO A 70 6.89 -6.33 4.16
C PRO A 70 6.27 -6.30 2.77
N ASP A 71 6.56 -7.31 1.97
CA ASP A 71 5.72 -7.68 0.85
C ASP A 71 4.49 -8.43 1.37
N LEU A 72 3.29 -7.98 1.03
CA LEU A 72 2.06 -8.65 1.45
C LEU A 72 2.00 -10.08 0.87
N PRO A 73 1.41 -11.07 1.60
CA PRO A 73 1.35 -12.45 1.14
C PRO A 73 0.85 -12.60 -0.30
N GLY A 74 1.65 -13.28 -1.11
CA GLY A 74 1.40 -13.52 -2.53
C GLY A 74 1.87 -12.44 -3.48
N PHE A 75 2.41 -11.32 -2.98
CA PHE A 75 3.00 -10.23 -3.76
C PHE A 75 4.51 -10.12 -3.48
N GLY A 76 5.23 -9.45 -4.40
CA GLY A 76 6.67 -9.30 -4.31
C GLY A 76 7.40 -10.64 -4.14
N SER A 77 8.21 -10.73 -3.10
CA SER A 77 8.98 -11.93 -2.73
C SER A 77 8.24 -12.85 -1.76
N SER A 78 7.11 -12.42 -1.18
CA SER A 78 6.35 -13.20 -0.21
C SER A 78 5.51 -14.30 -0.86
N THR A 79 5.46 -15.49 -0.20
CA THR A 79 4.60 -16.58 -0.65
C THR A 79 3.13 -16.34 -0.27
N PRO A 80 2.15 -17.01 -0.93
CA PRO A 80 0.76 -16.92 -0.52
C PRO A 80 0.54 -17.46 0.89
N MET A 81 -0.49 -16.94 1.58
CA MET A 81 -1.00 -17.59 2.80
C MET A 81 -1.58 -18.97 2.46
N THR A 82 -1.28 -19.97 3.29
CA THR A 82 -1.87 -21.32 3.21
C THR A 82 -2.84 -21.61 4.34
N GLU A 83 -2.79 -20.82 5.43
CA GLU A 83 -3.62 -20.97 6.62
C GLU A 83 -4.74 -19.92 6.72
N ALA A 84 -4.83 -19.03 5.73
CA ALA A 84 -5.89 -18.04 5.61
C ALA A 84 -6.23 -17.74 4.15
N SER A 85 -7.45 -17.26 3.91
CA SER A 85 -7.88 -16.81 2.59
C SER A 85 -7.28 -15.43 2.25
N HIS A 86 -7.04 -15.18 0.95
CA HIS A 86 -6.58 -13.87 0.44
C HIS A 86 -7.75 -12.88 0.31
N ASN A 87 -8.48 -12.64 1.41
CA ASN A 87 -9.53 -11.62 1.57
C ASN A 87 -9.09 -10.61 2.66
N ILE A 88 -9.88 -9.58 2.89
CA ILE A 88 -9.54 -8.54 3.89
C ILE A 88 -9.37 -9.15 5.29
N ASP A 89 -10.15 -10.14 5.68
CA ASP A 89 -10.00 -10.80 6.98
C ASP A 89 -8.66 -11.55 7.09
N GLY A 90 -8.26 -12.28 6.05
CA GLY A 90 -6.97 -12.95 6.01
C GLY A 90 -5.80 -11.97 6.08
N TYR A 91 -5.82 -10.92 5.28
CA TYR A 91 -4.74 -9.91 5.27
C TYR A 91 -4.64 -9.14 6.59
N ARG A 92 -5.77 -8.78 7.24
CA ARG A 92 -5.71 -8.13 8.57
C ARG A 92 -5.14 -9.03 9.65
N ARG A 93 -5.50 -10.34 9.63
CA ARG A 93 -4.94 -11.34 10.55
C ARG A 93 -3.45 -11.55 10.30
N TRP A 94 -3.05 -11.57 9.03
CA TRP A 94 -1.66 -11.63 8.66
C TRP A 94 -0.89 -10.40 9.18
N LEU A 95 -1.40 -9.17 9.00
CA LEU A 95 -0.73 -7.96 9.48
C LEU A 95 -0.56 -7.97 11.00
N ALA A 96 -1.59 -8.39 11.74
CA ALA A 96 -1.51 -8.53 13.19
C ALA A 96 -0.45 -9.57 13.61
N GLY A 97 -0.46 -10.75 12.99
CA GLY A 97 0.53 -11.79 13.23
C GLY A 97 1.95 -11.39 12.81
N PHE A 98 2.09 -10.63 11.73
CA PHE A 98 3.38 -10.09 11.30
C PHE A 98 3.95 -9.11 12.34
N ILE A 99 3.16 -8.14 12.81
CA ILE A 99 3.59 -7.19 13.84
C ILE A 99 3.93 -7.91 15.16
N GLU A 100 3.16 -8.92 15.55
CA GLU A 100 3.47 -9.76 16.70
C GLU A 100 4.81 -10.48 16.52
N ALA A 101 5.04 -11.09 15.36
CA ALA A 101 6.26 -11.83 15.06
C ALA A 101 7.52 -10.94 15.01
N LEU A 102 7.38 -9.63 14.73
CA LEU A 102 8.49 -8.68 14.80
C LEU A 102 9.03 -8.48 16.22
N GLY A 103 8.25 -8.79 17.25
CA GLY A 103 8.67 -8.67 18.66
C GLY A 103 9.11 -7.25 19.04
N LEU A 104 8.45 -6.22 18.50
CA LEU A 104 8.80 -4.82 18.75
C LEU A 104 8.56 -4.45 20.23
N PRO A 105 9.46 -3.66 20.87
CA PRO A 105 9.32 -3.28 22.28
C PRO A 105 8.10 -2.39 22.55
N THR A 106 7.64 -1.68 21.55
CA THR A 106 6.45 -0.81 21.60
C THR A 106 5.62 -0.98 20.33
N PRO A 107 4.29 -0.76 20.39
CA PRO A 107 3.45 -0.78 19.19
C PRO A 107 3.97 0.19 18.12
N PRO A 108 4.08 -0.23 16.86
CA PRO A 108 4.56 0.63 15.79
C PRO A 108 3.48 1.63 15.34
N VAL A 109 3.91 2.64 14.58
CA VAL A 109 3.01 3.36 13.68
C VAL A 109 2.74 2.46 12.48
N VAL A 110 1.49 2.35 12.05
CA VAL A 110 1.12 1.53 10.89
C VAL A 110 0.76 2.45 9.73
N LEU A 111 1.42 2.26 8.58
CA LEU A 111 1.10 2.99 7.36
C LEU A 111 0.44 2.05 6.36
N GLY A 112 -0.77 2.41 5.91
CA GLY A 112 -1.49 1.68 4.86
C GLY A 112 -1.66 2.54 3.61
N HIS A 113 -1.28 2.01 2.45
CA HIS A 113 -1.51 2.66 1.16
C HIS A 113 -2.59 1.93 0.37
N SER A 114 -3.56 2.67 -0.18
CA SER A 114 -4.58 2.11 -1.08
C SER A 114 -5.21 0.84 -0.47
N PHE A 115 -5.03 -0.35 -1.04
CA PHE A 115 -5.46 -1.63 -0.48
C PHE A 115 -4.96 -1.84 0.97
N GLY A 116 -3.69 -1.55 1.24
CA GLY A 116 -3.11 -1.65 2.59
C GLY A 116 -3.81 -0.75 3.62
N SER A 117 -4.45 0.34 3.19
CA SER A 117 -5.24 1.20 4.08
C SER A 117 -6.43 0.48 4.70
N MET A 118 -7.13 -0.35 3.91
CA MET A 118 -8.24 -1.17 4.41
C MET A 118 -7.77 -2.24 5.39
N VAL A 119 -6.64 -2.89 5.05
CA VAL A 119 -6.01 -3.93 5.88
C VAL A 119 -5.60 -3.35 7.23
N ALA A 120 -4.87 -2.23 7.23
CA ALA A 120 -4.36 -1.57 8.43
C ALA A 120 -5.50 -1.04 9.33
N THR A 121 -6.46 -0.32 8.74
CA THR A 121 -7.61 0.22 9.47
C THR A 121 -8.42 -0.90 10.11
N ARG A 122 -8.70 -1.97 9.37
CA ARG A 122 -9.46 -3.11 9.87
C ARG A 122 -8.72 -3.85 10.99
N ALA A 123 -7.40 -4.05 10.86
CA ALA A 123 -6.60 -4.72 11.88
C ALA A 123 -6.61 -3.93 13.20
N ILE A 124 -6.40 -2.61 13.16
CA ILE A 124 -6.41 -1.76 14.35
C ILE A 124 -7.80 -1.69 14.97
N ALA A 125 -8.85 -1.51 14.18
CA ALA A 125 -10.24 -1.48 14.66
C ALA A 125 -10.65 -2.79 15.36
N GLU A 126 -10.03 -3.91 15.01
CA GLU A 126 -10.26 -5.22 15.64
C GLU A 126 -9.23 -5.56 16.73
N GLY A 127 -8.49 -4.57 17.22
CA GLY A 127 -7.67 -4.68 18.43
C GLY A 127 -6.18 -4.94 18.20
N MET A 128 -5.67 -4.87 16.96
CA MET A 128 -4.21 -4.90 16.73
C MET A 128 -3.56 -3.68 17.36
N PRO A 129 -2.53 -3.85 18.23
CA PRO A 129 -1.84 -2.73 18.84
C PRO A 129 -1.10 -1.87 17.81
N ALA A 130 -1.33 -0.55 17.85
CA ALA A 130 -0.59 0.43 17.08
C ALA A 130 -0.45 1.72 17.90
N ARG A 131 0.64 2.48 17.69
CA ARG A 131 0.83 3.81 18.28
C ARG A 131 -0.01 4.86 17.56
N ALA A 132 -0.09 4.75 16.23
CA ALA A 132 -0.86 5.62 15.35
C ALA A 132 -1.11 4.93 14.00
N LEU A 133 -2.01 5.50 13.20
CA LEU A 133 -2.33 5.04 11.85
C LEU A 133 -2.06 6.15 10.83
N ILE A 134 -1.37 5.81 9.73
CA ILE A 134 -1.16 6.70 8.57
C ILE A 134 -1.79 6.04 7.36
N LEU A 135 -2.64 6.75 6.65
CA LEU A 135 -3.34 6.26 5.47
C LEU A 135 -3.00 7.14 4.26
N VAL A 136 -2.32 6.56 3.27
CA VAL A 136 -1.97 7.26 2.03
C VAL A 136 -2.92 6.81 0.93
N ASN A 137 -3.65 7.76 0.32
CA ASN A 137 -4.71 7.51 -0.66
C ASN A 137 -5.64 6.35 -0.23
N PRO A 138 -6.27 6.44 0.96
CA PRO A 138 -7.09 5.34 1.48
C PRO A 138 -8.32 5.09 0.61
N ILE A 139 -8.77 3.84 0.56
CA ILE A 139 -10.01 3.44 -0.12
C ILE A 139 -11.20 3.94 0.72
N ALA A 140 -11.60 5.19 0.45
CA ALA A 140 -12.58 5.95 1.22
C ALA A 140 -14.03 5.74 0.77
N THR A 141 -14.24 5.12 -0.39
CA THR A 141 -15.58 4.90 -0.97
C THR A 141 -15.73 3.46 -1.46
N ASP A 142 -16.96 2.95 -1.38
CA ASP A 142 -17.26 1.61 -1.92
C ASP A 142 -17.02 1.61 -3.45
N PRO A 143 -16.04 0.83 -3.96
CA PRO A 143 -15.72 0.79 -5.38
C PRO A 143 -16.84 0.18 -6.24
N LYS A 144 -17.88 -0.38 -5.62
CA LYS A 144 -19.07 -0.92 -6.28
C LYS A 144 -20.14 0.14 -6.56
N ILE A 145 -19.95 1.38 -6.08
CA ILE A 145 -20.94 2.46 -6.17
C ILE A 145 -20.30 3.65 -6.90
N GLY A 146 -21.07 4.30 -7.78
CA GLY A 146 -20.67 5.55 -8.44
C GLY A 146 -20.20 5.39 -9.89
N ALA A 147 -19.55 6.41 -10.43
CA ALA A 147 -19.21 6.51 -11.86
C ALA A 147 -18.20 5.43 -12.33
N GLY A 148 -17.41 4.88 -11.45
CA GLY A 148 -16.39 3.84 -11.76
C GLY A 148 -16.92 2.41 -11.91
N VAL A 149 -18.21 2.16 -11.65
CA VAL A 149 -18.80 0.80 -11.60
C VAL A 149 -18.59 0.00 -12.90
N GLY A 150 -18.64 0.66 -14.06
CA GLY A 150 -18.40 -0.01 -15.35
C GLY A 150 -16.97 -0.54 -15.48
N ILE A 151 -15.99 0.28 -15.13
CA ILE A 151 -14.57 -0.09 -15.15
C ILE A 151 -14.30 -1.18 -14.10
N THR A 152 -14.87 -1.05 -12.90
CA THR A 152 -14.74 -2.05 -11.84
C THR A 152 -15.29 -3.41 -12.29
N ARG A 153 -16.44 -3.46 -12.97
CA ARG A 153 -17.01 -4.69 -13.51
C ARG A 153 -16.13 -5.32 -14.59
N LEU A 154 -15.58 -4.52 -15.49
CA LEU A 154 -14.67 -5.00 -16.53
C LEU A 154 -13.39 -5.56 -15.91
N THR A 155 -12.79 -4.85 -14.96
CA THR A 155 -11.58 -5.27 -14.24
C THR A 155 -11.86 -6.55 -13.44
N ARG A 156 -13.01 -6.65 -12.80
CA ARG A 156 -13.44 -7.87 -12.10
C ARG A 156 -13.58 -9.07 -13.04
N ALA A 157 -14.16 -8.85 -14.23
CA ALA A 157 -14.26 -9.89 -15.25
C ALA A 157 -12.88 -10.34 -15.74
N PHE A 158 -11.95 -9.40 -15.91
CA PHE A 158 -10.57 -9.67 -16.31
C PHE A 158 -9.84 -10.55 -15.28
N TYR A 159 -9.86 -10.19 -14.00
CA TYR A 159 -9.24 -10.99 -12.93
C TYR A 159 -9.96 -12.31 -12.69
N GLY A 160 -11.30 -12.34 -12.78
CA GLY A 160 -12.09 -13.56 -12.71
C GLY A 160 -11.74 -14.55 -13.83
N ALA A 161 -11.53 -14.05 -15.05
CA ALA A 161 -11.08 -14.88 -16.16
C ALA A 161 -9.67 -15.46 -15.89
N SER A 162 -8.74 -14.67 -15.36
CA SER A 162 -7.40 -15.14 -15.02
C SER A 162 -7.41 -16.26 -13.98
N ARG A 163 -8.34 -16.23 -13.02
CA ARG A 163 -8.52 -17.27 -12.00
C ARG A 163 -8.92 -18.63 -12.58
N GLY A 164 -9.70 -18.64 -13.66
CA GLY A 164 -10.17 -19.85 -14.35
C GLY A 164 -9.17 -20.47 -15.31
N LEU A 165 -8.10 -19.77 -15.67
CA LEU A 165 -7.11 -20.23 -16.64
C LEU A 165 -6.04 -21.12 -16.00
N PRO A 166 -5.45 -22.06 -16.76
CA PRO A 166 -4.19 -22.71 -16.38
C PRO A 166 -3.10 -21.66 -16.08
N ARG A 167 -2.29 -21.94 -15.05
CA ARG A 167 -1.27 -21.00 -14.53
C ARG A 167 -0.41 -20.29 -15.60
N PRO A 168 0.12 -20.98 -16.66
CA PRO A 168 0.90 -20.30 -17.70
C PRO A 168 0.09 -19.25 -18.48
N LEU A 169 -1.18 -19.56 -18.80
CA LEU A 169 -2.06 -18.65 -19.52
C LEU A 169 -2.52 -17.48 -18.65
N ALA A 170 -2.82 -17.74 -17.38
CA ALA A 170 -3.14 -16.69 -16.42
C ALA A 170 -1.94 -15.72 -16.25
N ASN A 171 -0.71 -16.24 -16.12
CA ASN A 171 0.49 -15.42 -16.06
C ASN A 171 0.70 -14.61 -17.37
N ALA A 172 0.51 -15.22 -18.53
CA ALA A 172 0.63 -14.51 -19.81
C ALA A 172 -0.38 -13.34 -19.91
N LEU A 173 -1.60 -13.54 -19.39
CA LEU A 173 -2.64 -12.51 -19.35
C LEU A 173 -2.29 -11.39 -18.38
N LEU A 174 -1.97 -11.72 -17.12
CA LEU A 174 -1.75 -10.76 -16.04
C LEU A 174 -0.44 -9.97 -16.17
N ARG A 175 0.59 -10.58 -16.80
CA ARG A 175 1.91 -9.98 -17.06
C ARG A 175 2.01 -9.35 -18.45
N ASN A 176 0.86 -9.28 -19.17
CA ASN A 176 0.85 -8.69 -20.51
C ASN A 176 1.27 -7.22 -20.44
N TRP A 177 2.27 -6.84 -21.23
CA TRP A 177 2.84 -5.49 -21.25
C TRP A 177 1.78 -4.40 -21.48
N LEU A 178 0.84 -4.63 -22.41
CA LEU A 178 -0.22 -3.66 -22.71
C LEU A 178 -1.16 -3.46 -21.52
N VAL A 179 -1.46 -4.51 -20.76
CA VAL A 179 -2.30 -4.43 -19.56
C VAL A 179 -1.61 -3.61 -18.48
N VAL A 180 -0.33 -3.90 -18.19
CA VAL A 180 0.45 -3.15 -17.19
C VAL A 180 0.60 -1.69 -17.62
N GLN A 181 0.90 -1.44 -18.91
CA GLN A 181 1.03 -0.09 -19.44
C GLN A 181 -0.29 0.70 -19.32
N PHE A 182 -1.41 0.08 -19.67
CA PHE A 182 -2.73 0.71 -19.52
C PHE A 182 -3.04 1.06 -18.05
N MET A 183 -2.81 0.13 -17.13
CA MET A 183 -2.97 0.38 -15.69
C MET A 183 -2.07 1.53 -15.23
N SER A 184 -0.81 1.52 -15.62
CA SER A 184 0.14 2.58 -15.30
C SER A 184 -0.31 3.96 -15.80
N MET A 185 -0.79 4.03 -17.04
CA MET A 185 -1.29 5.28 -17.64
C MET A 185 -2.54 5.84 -16.92
N THR A 186 -3.36 4.98 -16.32
CA THR A 186 -4.54 5.43 -15.58
C THR A 186 -4.23 5.96 -14.19
N LEU A 187 -3.06 5.62 -13.64
CA LEU A 187 -2.64 6.00 -12.30
C LEU A 187 -1.75 7.24 -12.27
N VAL A 188 -0.91 7.43 -13.31
CA VAL A 188 0.07 8.52 -13.38
C VAL A 188 -0.60 9.83 -13.74
N THR A 189 -0.36 10.86 -12.94
CA THR A 189 -0.92 12.22 -13.12
C THR A 189 0.14 13.29 -13.41
N THR A 190 1.41 13.03 -13.12
CA THR A 190 2.50 14.01 -13.34
C THR A 190 2.65 14.40 -14.81
N ASP A 191 2.93 15.69 -15.06
CA ASP A 191 3.27 16.22 -16.38
C ASP A 191 4.77 16.15 -16.70
N ASP A 192 5.62 15.83 -15.71
CA ASP A 192 7.07 15.64 -15.93
C ASP A 192 7.29 14.35 -16.75
N PRO A 193 7.81 14.45 -17.99
CA PRO A 193 7.98 13.30 -18.85
C PRO A 193 9.04 12.32 -18.35
N THR A 194 10.04 12.80 -17.59
CA THR A 194 11.10 11.96 -17.03
C THR A 194 10.57 11.13 -15.88
N LEU A 195 9.86 11.78 -14.94
CA LEU A 195 9.22 11.11 -13.81
C LEU A 195 8.15 10.12 -14.30
N ARG A 196 7.33 10.51 -15.27
CA ARG A 196 6.31 9.64 -15.88
C ARG A 196 6.94 8.39 -16.49
N THR A 197 8.03 8.54 -17.24
CA THR A 197 8.74 7.41 -17.86
C THR A 197 9.30 6.48 -16.78
N TRP A 198 9.93 7.03 -15.75
CA TRP A 198 10.44 6.24 -14.63
C TRP A 198 9.31 5.46 -13.93
N ILE A 199 8.17 6.08 -13.62
CA ILE A 199 7.02 5.40 -12.98
C ILE A 199 6.51 4.26 -13.87
N HIS A 200 6.41 4.44 -15.18
CA HIS A 200 6.02 3.36 -16.09
C HIS A 200 7.03 2.19 -16.05
N GLU A 201 8.33 2.46 -16.04
CA GLU A 201 9.38 1.43 -15.90
C GLU A 201 9.26 0.68 -14.57
N GLU A 202 9.01 1.37 -13.44
CA GLU A 202 8.80 0.75 -12.13
C GLU A 202 7.54 -0.14 -12.12
N HIS A 203 6.44 0.30 -12.69
CA HIS A 203 5.24 -0.53 -12.82
C HIS A 203 5.50 -1.79 -13.66
N HIS A 204 6.23 -1.68 -14.77
CA HIS A 204 6.61 -2.85 -15.57
C HIS A 204 7.53 -3.80 -14.82
N ARG A 205 8.39 -3.27 -13.94
CA ARG A 205 9.34 -4.05 -13.16
C ARG A 205 8.68 -4.76 -11.97
N PHE A 206 7.80 -4.10 -11.22
CA PHE A 206 7.31 -4.56 -9.94
C PHE A 206 5.86 -5.05 -9.92
N PHE A 207 4.93 -4.51 -10.74
CA PHE A 207 3.54 -4.99 -10.77
C PHE A 207 3.38 -6.46 -11.18
N ASN A 208 4.42 -7.05 -11.71
CA ASN A 208 4.47 -8.47 -12.06
C ASN A 208 5.10 -9.34 -10.98
N GLY A 209 5.49 -8.75 -9.84
CA GLY A 209 5.99 -9.44 -8.66
C GLY A 209 4.84 -10.07 -7.87
N TYR A 210 4.41 -11.26 -8.25
CA TYR A 210 3.46 -12.07 -7.52
C TYR A 210 3.79 -13.56 -7.68
N SER A 211 3.48 -14.34 -6.67
CA SER A 211 3.82 -15.76 -6.61
C SER A 211 2.76 -16.67 -7.25
N ASP A 212 1.48 -16.28 -7.27
CA ASP A 212 0.39 -17.06 -7.85
C ASP A 212 -0.68 -16.15 -8.50
N PRO A 213 -1.11 -16.43 -9.76
CA PRO A 213 -2.18 -15.69 -10.42
C PRO A 213 -3.52 -15.69 -9.68
N ARG A 214 -3.80 -16.75 -8.91
CA ARG A 214 -5.02 -16.83 -8.10
C ARG A 214 -5.01 -15.83 -6.97
N THR A 215 -3.86 -15.67 -6.30
CA THR A 215 -3.70 -14.65 -5.25
C THR A 215 -3.92 -13.24 -5.79
N VAL A 216 -3.47 -12.95 -7.02
CA VAL A 216 -3.75 -11.67 -7.68
C VAL A 216 -5.26 -11.46 -7.86
N ALA A 217 -5.98 -12.47 -8.34
CA ALA A 217 -7.44 -12.38 -8.53
C ALA A 217 -8.18 -12.25 -7.19
N ASP A 218 -7.77 -13.02 -6.17
CA ASP A 218 -8.35 -12.98 -4.83
C ASP A 218 -8.09 -11.66 -4.14
N GLY A 219 -6.87 -11.11 -4.25
CA GLY A 219 -6.53 -9.78 -3.74
C GLY A 219 -7.32 -8.65 -4.41
N PHE A 220 -7.62 -8.79 -5.72
CA PHE A 220 -8.53 -7.84 -6.38
C PHE A 220 -9.95 -7.91 -5.81
N GLU A 221 -10.52 -9.12 -5.64
CA GLU A 221 -11.83 -9.26 -5.00
C GLU A 221 -11.80 -8.69 -3.57
N ALA A 222 -10.75 -8.96 -2.80
CA ALA A 222 -10.56 -8.38 -1.47
C ALA A 222 -10.56 -6.84 -1.50
N SER A 223 -9.97 -6.22 -2.53
CA SER A 223 -9.97 -4.76 -2.70
C SER A 223 -11.37 -4.17 -2.95
N LEU A 224 -12.35 -5.01 -3.30
CA LEU A 224 -13.74 -4.62 -3.50
C LEU A 224 -14.66 -4.95 -2.30
N GLU A 225 -14.15 -5.62 -1.27
CA GLU A 225 -14.98 -6.10 -0.14
C GLU A 225 -15.20 -5.04 0.93
N ALA A 226 -14.28 -4.09 1.04
CA ALA A 226 -14.27 -3.16 2.15
C ALA A 226 -13.95 -1.73 1.71
N GLU A 227 -14.19 -0.82 2.61
CA GLU A 227 -13.76 0.58 2.58
C GLU A 227 -13.29 0.98 3.99
N VAL A 228 -12.39 1.93 4.06
CA VAL A 228 -11.82 2.40 5.32
C VAL A 228 -12.90 2.92 6.26
N GLY A 229 -13.89 3.64 5.73
CA GLY A 229 -14.95 4.26 6.51
C GLY A 229 -15.77 3.30 7.38
N LYS A 230 -15.91 2.03 6.98
CA LYS A 230 -16.64 1.03 7.78
C LYS A 230 -15.92 0.64 9.08
N ALA A 231 -14.59 0.68 9.08
CA ALA A 231 -13.79 0.32 10.24
C ALA A 231 -13.31 1.55 11.04
N ALA A 232 -13.31 2.73 10.43
CA ALA A 232 -12.83 3.98 11.01
C ALA A 232 -13.37 4.28 12.44
N PRO A 233 -14.67 4.09 12.76
CA PRO A 233 -15.17 4.33 14.11
C PRO A 233 -14.53 3.46 15.21
N GLY A 234 -13.95 2.32 14.85
CA GLY A 234 -13.26 1.41 15.78
C GLY A 234 -11.78 1.72 15.99
N VAL A 235 -11.23 2.70 15.27
CA VAL A 235 -9.81 3.08 15.38
C VAL A 235 -9.62 4.07 16.53
N GLY A 236 -9.08 3.59 17.64
CA GLY A 236 -8.87 4.38 18.86
C GLY A 236 -7.50 5.07 18.97
N VAL A 237 -6.74 5.16 17.87
CA VAL A 237 -5.40 5.78 17.84
C VAL A 237 -5.40 7.01 16.94
N PRO A 238 -4.49 8.00 17.18
CA PRO A 238 -4.33 9.14 16.28
C PRO A 238 -4.12 8.69 14.84
N THR A 239 -4.82 9.35 13.91
CA THR A 239 -4.82 8.93 12.50
C THR A 239 -4.54 10.10 11.56
N LEU A 240 -3.61 9.90 10.63
CA LEU A 240 -3.35 10.82 9.52
C LEU A 240 -3.87 10.21 8.21
N LEU A 241 -4.69 10.96 7.48
CA LEU A 241 -5.01 10.67 6.08
C LEU A 241 -4.20 11.61 5.18
N VAL A 242 -3.54 11.07 4.17
CA VAL A 242 -2.85 11.83 3.12
C VAL A 242 -3.50 11.49 1.79
N ALA A 243 -4.10 12.46 1.12
CA ALA A 243 -4.87 12.24 -0.11
C ALA A 243 -4.38 13.13 -1.25
N GLY A 244 -4.34 12.58 -2.46
CA GLY A 244 -4.08 13.35 -3.68
C GLY A 244 -5.33 14.09 -4.14
N GLU A 245 -5.17 15.39 -4.47
CA GLU A 245 -6.27 16.23 -4.94
C GLU A 245 -6.95 15.67 -6.20
N ASN A 246 -6.16 15.10 -7.11
CA ASN A 246 -6.60 14.60 -8.41
C ASN A 246 -6.77 13.07 -8.44
N ASP A 247 -6.87 12.41 -7.28
CA ASP A 247 -7.04 10.96 -7.23
C ASP A 247 -8.42 10.54 -7.76
N THR A 248 -8.41 9.84 -8.89
CA THR A 248 -9.64 9.33 -9.53
C THR A 248 -10.03 7.94 -9.03
N ILE A 249 -9.12 7.24 -8.33
CA ILE A 249 -9.37 5.93 -7.72
C ILE A 249 -10.06 6.10 -6.37
N THR A 250 -9.56 7.07 -5.58
CA THR A 250 -10.07 7.40 -4.25
C THR A 250 -10.40 8.89 -4.16
N PRO A 251 -11.50 9.34 -4.77
CA PRO A 251 -11.84 10.76 -4.93
C PRO A 251 -11.85 11.52 -3.61
N LEU A 252 -11.39 12.78 -3.66
CA LEU A 252 -11.20 13.65 -2.49
C LEU A 252 -12.49 13.85 -1.67
N ASP A 253 -13.65 13.92 -2.31
CA ASP A 253 -14.95 13.98 -1.61
C ASP A 253 -15.19 12.80 -0.66
N GLY A 254 -14.68 11.62 -1.03
CA GLY A 254 -14.71 10.45 -0.17
C GLY A 254 -13.81 10.61 1.04
N GLN A 255 -12.64 11.23 0.86
CA GLN A 255 -11.66 11.45 1.92
C GLN A 255 -12.21 12.41 3.00
N PHE A 256 -12.85 13.51 2.59
CA PHE A 256 -13.49 14.45 3.51
C PHE A 256 -14.58 13.78 4.36
N ARG A 257 -15.38 12.89 3.77
CA ARG A 257 -16.38 12.13 4.54
C ARG A 257 -15.74 11.09 5.46
N THR A 258 -14.67 10.45 5.00
CA THR A 258 -14.06 9.34 5.74
C THR A 258 -13.27 9.83 6.95
N VAL A 259 -12.58 10.98 6.88
CA VAL A 259 -11.85 11.53 8.03
C VAL A 259 -12.77 11.81 9.21
N GLU A 260 -14.00 12.26 8.96
CA GLU A 260 -15.01 12.54 10.00
C GLU A 260 -15.52 11.29 10.74
N LEU A 261 -15.25 10.08 10.20
CA LEU A 261 -15.66 8.84 10.83
C LEU A 261 -14.67 8.33 11.89
N PHE A 262 -13.45 8.86 11.89
CA PHE A 262 -12.44 8.50 12.88
C PHE A 262 -12.63 9.31 14.16
N PRO A 263 -12.43 8.73 15.35
CA PRO A 263 -12.50 9.47 16.62
C PRO A 263 -11.45 10.58 16.75
N ASP A 264 -10.26 10.38 16.18
CA ASP A 264 -9.13 11.32 16.22
C ASP A 264 -8.35 11.22 14.91
N ALA A 265 -8.67 12.08 13.94
CA ALA A 265 -7.99 12.07 12.65
C ALA A 265 -7.90 13.46 12.02
N ARG A 266 -6.86 13.62 11.17
CA ARG A 266 -6.73 14.76 10.28
C ARG A 266 -6.47 14.33 8.84
N LEU A 267 -6.83 15.18 7.90
CA LEU A 267 -6.60 14.99 6.47
C LEU A 267 -5.62 16.05 5.94
N VAL A 268 -4.57 15.59 5.28
CA VAL A 268 -3.66 16.42 4.47
C VAL A 268 -3.92 16.12 3.01
N VAL A 269 -4.25 17.16 2.24
CA VAL A 269 -4.46 17.07 0.80
C VAL A 269 -3.22 17.56 0.08
N ILE A 270 -2.62 16.70 -0.77
CA ILE A 270 -1.48 17.08 -1.60
C ILE A 270 -2.02 17.53 -2.95
N PRO A 271 -1.74 18.81 -3.35
CA PRO A 271 -2.29 19.37 -4.58
C PRO A 271 -1.65 18.75 -5.83
N LYS A 272 -2.42 18.74 -6.93
CA LYS A 272 -1.97 18.36 -8.29
C LYS A 272 -1.43 16.94 -8.45
N VAL A 273 -1.68 16.03 -7.53
CA VAL A 273 -1.28 14.63 -7.59
C VAL A 273 -2.48 13.71 -7.48
N GLY A 274 -2.39 12.55 -8.13
CA GLY A 274 -3.40 11.50 -8.09
C GLY A 274 -3.09 10.39 -7.08
N HIS A 275 -3.32 9.13 -7.50
CA HIS A 275 -3.17 7.95 -6.64
C HIS A 275 -1.72 7.60 -6.29
N LEU A 276 -0.74 8.12 -7.02
CA LEU A 276 0.67 7.76 -6.86
C LEU A 276 1.48 8.81 -6.06
N ILE A 277 0.93 9.31 -4.95
CA ILE A 277 1.61 10.26 -4.05
C ILE A 277 3.04 9.81 -3.74
N HIS A 278 3.23 8.53 -3.45
CA HIS A 278 4.51 7.95 -3.06
C HIS A 278 5.58 7.98 -4.17
N TYR A 279 5.16 8.06 -5.44
CA TYR A 279 6.06 8.23 -6.59
C TYR A 279 6.16 9.68 -7.05
N GLU A 280 5.02 10.38 -7.15
CA GLU A 280 4.94 11.69 -7.80
C GLU A 280 5.31 12.85 -6.87
N THR A 281 5.00 12.73 -5.58
CA THR A 281 5.21 13.78 -4.57
C THR A 281 5.77 13.23 -3.25
N PRO A 282 6.86 12.44 -3.29
CA PRO A 282 7.39 11.78 -2.10
C PRO A 282 7.86 12.76 -1.02
N ASP A 283 8.33 13.96 -1.39
CA ASP A 283 8.74 15.00 -0.44
C ASP A 283 7.55 15.51 0.38
N ALA A 284 6.42 15.78 -0.28
CA ALA A 284 5.21 16.25 0.39
C ALA A 284 4.61 15.14 1.29
N ALA A 285 4.65 13.89 0.85
CA ALA A 285 4.22 12.75 1.66
C ALA A 285 5.08 12.59 2.91
N ALA A 286 6.40 12.63 2.76
CA ALA A 286 7.34 12.52 3.87
C ALA A 286 7.17 13.68 4.87
N THR A 287 7.00 14.92 4.38
CA THR A 287 6.74 16.08 5.24
C THR A 287 5.49 15.89 6.08
N ALA A 288 4.36 15.50 5.47
CA ALA A 288 3.10 15.27 6.18
C ALA A 288 3.23 14.16 7.24
N ILE A 289 3.98 13.10 6.93
CA ILE A 289 4.25 11.99 7.86
C ILE A 289 5.10 12.47 9.04
N LEU A 290 6.20 13.20 8.78
CA LEU A 290 7.11 13.66 9.83
C LEU A 290 6.43 14.67 10.77
N GLU A 291 5.67 15.63 10.24
CA GLU A 291 4.88 16.57 11.03
C GLU A 291 3.86 15.85 11.92
N PHE A 292 3.24 14.78 11.43
CA PHE A 292 2.33 13.99 12.23
C PHE A 292 3.04 13.22 13.34
N LEU A 293 4.22 12.67 13.08
CA LEU A 293 5.01 11.94 14.09
C LEU A 293 5.52 12.87 15.19
N ASP A 294 5.92 14.10 14.85
CA ASP A 294 6.36 15.11 15.81
C ASP A 294 5.25 15.49 16.81
N GLU A 295 3.97 15.41 16.41
CA GLU A 295 2.82 15.65 17.28
C GLU A 295 2.50 14.47 18.22
N LEU A 296 3.01 13.27 17.92
CA LEU A 296 2.83 12.07 18.76
C LEU A 296 3.87 11.96 19.90
N ALA A 297 4.87 12.85 19.89
CA ALA A 297 6.01 12.83 20.83
C ALA A 297 5.63 13.24 22.27
#